data_8664763e9125a0b85f1146fcbde4ff47
#
_entry.id   8664763e9125a0b85f1146fcbde4ff47
#
_cell.length_a   1.000
_cell.length_b   1.000
_cell.length_c   1.000
_cell.angle_alpha   90.00
_cell.angle_beta   90.00
_cell.angle_gamma   90.00
#
_symmetry.space_group_name_H-M   'P 1'
#
loop_
_entity.id
_entity.type
_entity.pdbx_description
1 polymer ?
#
loop_
_entity_poly.entity_id
_entity_poly.type
_entity_poly.pdbx_seq_one_letter_code
_entity_poly.pdbx_strand_id
1 'polypeptide(L)'
;MITSTDFCKVQKLDDDLYIITEAGLVHFYLILGQKKAVLIDAGFGFEDIRPIIRSITDLPVMLVLTHGDPDHSYGSEYFGDVWLYQPDYGQIMGFDTKHERQFAAELGVEFLKENNPDALKRFDSEAFAEKSLLRVLTPHFVKDGELFDLGGKSLEVIFTPGHSYGHIMLLDRAKKRLFSGDMICDYVIIYFFESDKNAPFSMALDSWRKIKRLEKDIEDIFSSHGQNPITMDFVDAYIECFSGEFQQNYVKDKSFSRGHLGHGYQHIYKTVNIQYSDKRLEEFLGHKVKRLDL
;
A
#
# COMPACT_ATOMS: atom_id res chain seq x y z
N MET A 1 12.79 19.58 16.58
CA MET A 1 13.47 18.81 15.53
C MET A 1 12.60 17.58 15.26
N ILE A 2 12.21 17.35 14.01
CA ILE A 2 11.50 16.11 13.62
C ILE A 2 12.51 14.98 13.77
N THR A 3 12.20 14.00 14.60
CA THR A 3 13.16 12.95 14.95
C THR A 3 12.83 11.70 14.14
N SER A 4 13.65 11.38 13.15
CA SER A 4 13.69 10.02 12.59
C SER A 4 14.16 9.07 13.68
N THR A 5 13.69 7.83 13.62
CA THR A 5 14.11 6.75 14.52
C THR A 5 15.02 5.76 13.77
N ASP A 6 15.30 4.64 14.40
CA ASP A 6 16.09 3.61 13.75
C ASP A 6 15.29 2.85 12.69
N PHE A 7 13.96 2.73 12.87
CA PHE A 7 13.09 2.02 11.95
C PHE A 7 12.43 2.96 10.94
N CYS A 8 12.18 4.21 11.32
CA CYS A 8 11.46 5.17 10.51
C CYS A 8 12.27 6.42 10.18
N LYS A 9 12.33 6.77 8.89
CA LYS A 9 12.80 8.08 8.42
C LYS A 9 11.61 9.01 8.22
N VAL A 10 11.73 10.26 8.68
CA VAL A 10 10.69 11.28 8.50
C VAL A 10 11.21 12.38 7.57
N GLN A 11 10.44 12.64 6.52
CA GLN A 11 10.68 13.72 5.60
C GLN A 11 9.49 14.69 5.62
N LYS A 12 9.73 15.95 5.96
CA LYS A 12 8.75 17.01 5.75
C LYS A 12 8.79 17.40 4.27
N LEU A 13 7.68 17.27 3.56
CA LEU A 13 7.59 17.67 2.16
C LEU A 13 7.18 19.12 2.02
N ASP A 14 6.16 19.53 2.78
CA ASP A 14 5.72 20.93 2.90
C ASP A 14 5.07 21.20 4.26
N ASP A 15 4.25 22.25 4.38
CA ASP A 15 3.70 22.65 5.69
C ASP A 15 2.64 21.70 6.23
N ASP A 16 2.05 20.87 5.40
CA ASP A 16 0.95 19.99 5.78
C ASP A 16 1.16 18.50 5.43
N LEU A 17 2.30 18.12 4.80
CA LEU A 17 2.57 16.74 4.40
C LEU A 17 3.93 16.26 4.88
N TYR A 18 3.91 15.11 5.55
CA TYR A 18 5.09 14.36 5.99
C TYR A 18 5.05 12.96 5.42
N ILE A 19 6.19 12.51 4.89
CA ILE A 19 6.42 11.13 4.48
C ILE A 19 7.16 10.43 5.61
N ILE A 20 6.65 9.30 6.06
CA ILE A 20 7.31 8.43 7.02
C ILE A 20 7.64 7.14 6.28
N THR A 21 8.91 6.75 6.28
CA THR A 21 9.39 5.55 5.59
C THR A 21 9.90 4.54 6.59
N GLU A 22 9.25 3.39 6.72
CA GLU A 22 9.65 2.31 7.60
C GLU A 22 10.58 1.33 6.88
N ALA A 23 11.68 0.97 7.53
CA ALA A 23 12.72 0.04 7.06
C ALA A 23 13.29 0.35 5.66
N GLY A 24 13.06 1.54 5.11
CA GLY A 24 13.42 1.90 3.74
C GLY A 24 12.54 1.24 2.67
N LEU A 25 11.44 0.61 3.06
CA LEU A 25 10.56 -0.17 2.18
C LEU A 25 9.21 0.50 1.93
N VAL A 26 8.47 0.82 3.00
CA VAL A 26 7.09 1.29 2.89
C VAL A 26 6.97 2.75 3.34
N HIS A 27 6.23 3.53 2.57
CA HIS A 27 5.91 4.92 2.86
C HIS A 27 4.48 5.02 3.36
N PHE A 28 4.29 5.78 4.41
CA PHE A 28 2.99 6.22 4.90
C PHE A 28 3.01 7.72 5.16
N TYR A 29 1.83 8.34 5.22
CA TYR A 29 1.71 9.78 5.04
C TYR A 29 0.94 10.41 6.19
N LEU A 30 1.55 11.41 6.85
CA LEU A 30 0.85 12.24 7.82
C LEU A 30 0.46 13.58 7.17
N ILE A 31 -0.85 13.83 7.08
CA ILE A 31 -1.42 15.03 6.48
C ILE A 31 -2.09 15.86 7.56
N LEU A 32 -1.66 17.11 7.68
CA LEU A 32 -2.16 18.03 8.70
C LEU A 32 -3.29 18.90 8.13
N GLY A 33 -4.39 18.99 8.86
CA GLY A 33 -5.39 20.04 8.70
C GLY A 33 -5.25 21.12 9.80
N GLN A 34 -6.30 21.92 9.98
CA GLN A 34 -6.36 22.92 11.05
C GLN A 34 -6.95 22.36 12.34
N LYS A 35 -7.75 21.28 12.29
CA LYS A 35 -8.46 20.72 13.44
C LYS A 35 -8.05 19.29 13.76
N LYS A 36 -7.64 18.53 12.78
CA LYS A 36 -7.18 17.14 12.91
C LYS A 36 -6.22 16.77 11.77
N ALA A 37 -5.51 15.68 11.96
CA ALA A 37 -4.62 15.11 10.97
C ALA A 37 -5.13 13.73 10.54
N VAL A 38 -4.72 13.29 9.34
CA VAL A 38 -4.87 11.92 8.87
C VAL A 38 -3.49 11.30 8.74
N LEU A 39 -3.34 10.10 9.28
CA LEU A 39 -2.27 9.19 8.94
C LEU A 39 -2.81 8.19 7.91
N ILE A 40 -2.21 8.13 6.74
CA ILE A 40 -2.53 7.15 5.68
C ILE A 40 -1.54 6.01 5.80
N ASP A 41 -2.04 4.83 6.14
CA ASP A 41 -1.29 3.62 6.48
C ASP A 41 -0.41 3.77 7.75
N ALA A 42 0.11 2.66 8.25
CA ALA A 42 0.85 2.64 9.52
C ALA A 42 2.10 1.74 9.49
N GLY A 43 2.48 1.21 8.34
CA GLY A 43 3.63 0.33 8.20
C GLY A 43 3.41 -1.06 8.79
N PHE A 44 4.50 -1.83 8.88
CA PHE A 44 4.54 -3.10 9.60
C PHE A 44 4.37 -2.94 11.12
N GLY A 45 4.61 -1.75 11.65
CA GLY A 45 4.59 -1.53 13.09
C GLY A 45 5.80 -2.13 13.80
N PHE A 46 6.98 -2.07 13.20
CA PHE A 46 8.22 -2.50 13.85
C PHE A 46 8.51 -1.68 15.11
N GLU A 47 8.01 -0.44 15.15
CA GLU A 47 8.02 0.41 16.35
C GLU A 47 6.70 1.18 16.51
N ASP A 48 6.48 1.72 17.73
CA ASP A 48 5.38 2.64 17.99
C ASP A 48 5.69 4.01 17.38
N ILE A 49 4.99 4.37 16.31
CA ILE A 49 5.20 5.66 15.61
C ILE A 49 4.49 6.85 16.22
N ARG A 50 3.66 6.66 17.27
CA ARG A 50 2.94 7.77 17.93
C ARG A 50 3.88 8.84 18.50
N PRO A 51 5.04 8.52 19.09
CA PRO A 51 6.02 9.53 19.50
C PRO A 51 6.53 10.38 18.33
N ILE A 52 6.76 9.77 17.15
CA ILE A 52 7.13 10.50 15.93
C ILE A 52 6.03 11.48 15.56
N ILE A 53 4.79 11.01 15.47
CA ILE A 53 3.62 11.84 15.13
C ILE A 53 3.45 12.98 16.11
N ARG A 54 3.58 12.72 17.42
CA ARG A 54 3.49 13.75 18.47
C ARG A 54 4.61 14.79 18.41
N SER A 55 5.78 14.43 17.86
CA SER A 55 6.85 15.41 17.63
C SER A 55 6.53 16.39 16.48
N ILE A 56 5.56 16.04 15.64
CA ILE A 56 5.13 16.81 14.46
C ILE A 56 3.88 17.64 14.79
N THR A 57 2.91 17.05 15.49
CA THR A 57 1.61 17.68 15.74
C THR A 57 0.94 17.21 17.02
N ASP A 58 0.21 18.13 17.67
CA ASP A 58 -0.68 17.84 18.80
C ASP A 58 -2.14 17.60 18.36
N LEU A 59 -2.43 17.68 17.06
CA LEU A 59 -3.77 17.45 16.52
C LEU A 59 -4.24 16.02 16.80
N PRO A 60 -5.56 15.80 16.93
CA PRO A 60 -6.14 14.47 16.88
C PRO A 60 -5.82 13.82 15.53
N VAL A 61 -5.34 12.57 15.54
CA VAL A 61 -4.93 11.83 14.35
C VAL A 61 -5.93 10.71 14.08
N MET A 62 -6.42 10.64 12.85
CA MET A 62 -7.23 9.54 12.32
C MET A 62 -6.32 8.65 11.48
N LEU A 63 -6.33 7.34 11.72
CA LEU A 63 -5.64 6.38 10.87
C LEU A 63 -6.58 5.86 9.78
N VAL A 64 -6.20 6.06 8.52
CA VAL A 64 -6.92 5.54 7.35
C VAL A 64 -6.02 4.56 6.63
N LEU A 65 -6.47 3.32 6.43
CA LEU A 65 -5.72 2.31 5.69
C LEU A 65 -6.14 2.30 4.22
N THR A 66 -5.16 2.31 3.32
CA THR A 66 -5.41 2.15 1.89
C THR A 66 -5.90 0.75 1.58
N HIS A 67 -5.34 -0.26 2.25
CA HIS A 67 -5.71 -1.67 2.14
C HIS A 67 -5.18 -2.49 3.33
N GLY A 68 -5.43 -3.80 3.29
CA GLY A 68 -5.25 -4.68 4.45
C GLY A 68 -3.91 -5.40 4.54
N ASP A 69 -2.94 -5.15 3.66
CA ASP A 69 -1.65 -5.85 3.69
C ASP A 69 -0.81 -5.51 4.94
N PRO A 70 0.04 -6.44 5.39
CA PRO A 70 0.79 -6.32 6.64
C PRO A 70 1.63 -5.05 6.76
N ASP A 71 2.28 -4.64 5.69
CA ASP A 71 3.14 -3.45 5.62
C ASP A 71 2.36 -2.12 5.57
N HIS A 72 1.05 -2.17 5.56
CA HIS A 72 0.16 -1.01 5.67
C HIS A 72 -0.65 -1.04 6.97
N SER A 73 -0.98 -2.23 7.46
CA SER A 73 -2.00 -2.41 8.50
C SER A 73 -1.46 -2.79 9.88
N TYR A 74 -0.31 -3.47 10.00
CA TYR A 74 0.13 -3.99 11.30
C TYR A 74 0.43 -2.90 12.33
N GLY A 75 0.96 -1.74 11.90
CA GLY A 75 1.18 -0.61 12.80
C GLY A 75 -0.10 0.00 13.36
N SER A 76 -1.28 -0.36 12.84
CA SER A 76 -2.57 0.08 13.38
C SER A 76 -2.82 -0.40 14.82
N GLU A 77 -2.10 -1.41 15.30
CA GLU A 77 -2.17 -1.87 16.70
C GLU A 77 -1.94 -0.75 17.72
N TYR A 78 -1.17 0.26 17.36
CA TYR A 78 -0.87 1.38 18.24
C TYR A 78 -1.98 2.44 18.29
N PHE A 79 -2.98 2.40 17.38
CA PHE A 79 -4.00 3.43 17.24
C PHE A 79 -5.38 3.00 17.76
N GLY A 80 -5.75 1.74 17.57
CA GLY A 80 -7.05 1.18 17.94
C GLY A 80 -8.14 1.47 16.92
N ASP A 81 -8.55 2.73 16.74
CA ASP A 81 -9.54 3.11 15.72
C ASP A 81 -8.89 3.18 14.34
N VAL A 82 -9.52 2.55 13.34
CA VAL A 82 -9.01 2.49 11.96
C VAL A 82 -10.16 2.67 10.95
N TRP A 83 -9.94 3.53 9.97
CA TRP A 83 -10.84 3.77 8.85
C TRP A 83 -10.35 3.02 7.62
N LEU A 84 -11.20 2.18 7.02
CA LEU A 84 -10.86 1.36 5.87
C LEU A 84 -12.10 0.93 5.11
N TYR A 85 -11.94 0.41 3.88
CA TYR A 85 -13.04 -0.20 3.16
C TYR A 85 -13.32 -1.62 3.68
N GLN A 86 -14.60 -1.97 3.83
CA GLN A 86 -15.03 -3.18 4.56
C GLN A 86 -14.36 -4.50 4.12
N PRO A 87 -14.19 -4.85 2.82
CA PRO A 87 -13.56 -6.11 2.42
C PRO A 87 -12.17 -6.31 3.01
N ASP A 88 -11.40 -5.25 3.15
CA ASP A 88 -10.02 -5.34 3.62
C ASP A 88 -9.89 -5.55 5.13
N TYR A 89 -10.93 -5.31 5.89
CA TYR A 89 -10.95 -5.74 7.30
C TYR A 89 -10.85 -7.26 7.43
N GLY A 90 -11.54 -8.01 6.56
CA GLY A 90 -11.40 -9.46 6.48
C GLY A 90 -10.00 -9.91 6.08
N GLN A 91 -9.34 -9.17 5.20
CA GLN A 91 -7.97 -9.41 4.79
C GLN A 91 -6.99 -9.19 5.94
N ILE A 92 -7.09 -8.07 6.68
CA ILE A 92 -6.30 -7.82 7.89
C ILE A 92 -6.42 -8.99 8.87
N MET A 93 -7.65 -9.44 9.13
CA MET A 93 -7.89 -10.57 10.06
C MET A 93 -7.28 -11.87 9.55
N GLY A 94 -7.24 -12.10 8.24
CA GLY A 94 -6.60 -13.25 7.62
C GLY A 94 -5.07 -13.23 7.74
N PHE A 95 -4.47 -12.06 7.75
CA PHE A 95 -3.03 -11.86 7.95
C PHE A 95 -2.62 -11.82 9.42
N ASP A 96 -3.55 -11.62 10.36
CA ASP A 96 -3.22 -11.50 11.78
C ASP A 96 -2.95 -12.87 12.44
N THR A 97 -2.02 -13.61 11.86
CA THR A 97 -1.54 -14.89 12.36
C THR A 97 -0.07 -14.82 12.74
N LYS A 98 0.34 -15.67 13.69
CA LYS A 98 1.77 -15.78 14.07
C LYS A 98 2.65 -16.07 12.85
N HIS A 99 2.20 -16.94 11.95
CA HIS A 99 2.94 -17.32 10.74
C HIS A 99 3.19 -16.10 9.81
N GLU A 100 2.14 -15.33 9.51
CA GLU A 100 2.26 -14.15 8.67
C GLU A 100 3.13 -13.07 9.33
N ARG A 101 3.02 -12.90 10.64
CA ARG A 101 3.87 -11.96 11.39
C ARG A 101 5.33 -12.41 11.43
N GLN A 102 5.61 -13.71 11.52
CA GLN A 102 6.97 -14.23 11.40
C GLN A 102 7.56 -13.90 10.04
N PHE A 103 6.79 -14.09 8.98
CA PHE A 103 7.23 -13.73 7.63
C PHE A 103 7.48 -12.22 7.48
N ALA A 104 6.58 -11.39 7.97
CA ALA A 104 6.79 -9.94 7.97
C ALA A 104 8.04 -9.54 8.77
N ALA A 105 8.32 -10.22 9.89
CA ALA A 105 9.54 -10.03 10.66
C ALA A 105 10.81 -10.41 9.87
N GLU A 106 10.79 -11.54 9.15
CA GLU A 106 11.89 -11.99 8.30
C GLU A 106 12.17 -10.97 7.18
N LEU A 107 11.11 -10.50 6.53
CA LEU A 107 11.20 -9.47 5.50
C LEU A 107 11.80 -8.17 6.06
N GLY A 108 11.30 -7.73 7.22
CA GLY A 108 11.83 -6.55 7.92
C GLY A 108 13.30 -6.69 8.26
N VAL A 109 13.74 -7.87 8.72
CA VAL A 109 15.15 -8.17 8.98
C VAL A 109 16.00 -8.03 7.73
N GLU A 110 15.53 -8.49 6.57
CA GLU A 110 16.25 -8.34 5.29
C GLU A 110 16.44 -6.88 4.93
N PHE A 111 15.37 -6.09 4.96
CA PHE A 111 15.44 -4.65 4.65
C PHE A 111 16.26 -3.86 5.67
N LEU A 112 16.18 -4.17 6.94
CA LEU A 112 16.98 -3.51 7.97
C LEU A 112 18.48 -3.84 7.83
N LYS A 113 18.85 -5.04 7.42
CA LYS A 113 20.25 -5.38 7.12
C LYS A 113 20.87 -4.47 6.06
N GLU A 114 20.08 -4.14 5.04
CA GLU A 114 20.54 -3.31 3.94
C GLU A 114 20.51 -1.81 4.28
N ASN A 115 19.43 -1.35 4.95
CA ASN A 115 19.14 0.07 5.13
C ASN A 115 19.57 0.62 6.48
N ASN A 116 19.48 -0.16 7.56
CA ASN A 116 19.88 0.23 8.90
C ASN A 116 20.26 -0.97 9.80
N PRO A 117 21.47 -1.52 9.67
CA PRO A 117 21.92 -2.69 10.44
C PRO A 117 21.97 -2.44 11.96
N ASP A 118 22.03 -1.20 12.42
CA ASP A 118 22.01 -0.89 13.85
C ASP A 118 20.59 -1.00 14.44
N ALA A 119 19.55 -0.71 13.67
CA ALA A 119 18.16 -0.96 14.06
C ALA A 119 17.90 -2.44 14.29
N LEU A 120 18.50 -3.31 13.48
CA LEU A 120 18.33 -4.74 13.61
C LEU A 120 18.73 -5.29 14.99
N LYS A 121 19.71 -4.68 15.67
CA LYS A 121 20.12 -5.08 17.03
C LYS A 121 19.05 -4.87 18.09
N ARG A 122 18.04 -4.07 17.79
CA ARG A 122 16.91 -3.71 18.70
C ARG A 122 15.59 -4.31 18.26
N PHE A 123 15.53 -4.93 17.09
CA PHE A 123 14.31 -5.55 16.59
C PHE A 123 14.12 -6.92 17.22
N ASP A 124 13.08 -7.07 18.01
CA ASP A 124 12.67 -8.34 18.62
C ASP A 124 11.61 -9.01 17.72
N SER A 125 12.09 -9.87 16.83
CA SER A 125 11.23 -10.58 15.86
C SER A 125 10.27 -11.58 16.52
N GLU A 126 10.64 -12.16 17.66
CA GLU A 126 9.76 -13.08 18.40
C GLU A 126 8.62 -12.31 19.05
N ALA A 127 8.93 -11.22 19.76
CA ALA A 127 7.90 -10.37 20.36
C ALA A 127 6.98 -9.76 19.30
N PHE A 128 7.51 -9.38 18.12
CA PHE A 128 6.71 -8.89 16.99
C PHE A 128 5.73 -9.96 16.49
N ALA A 129 6.17 -11.22 16.35
CA ALA A 129 5.33 -12.31 15.86
C ALA A 129 4.21 -12.73 16.84
N GLU A 130 4.33 -12.42 18.13
CA GLU A 130 3.31 -12.74 19.16
C GLU A 130 2.21 -11.65 19.29
N LYS A 131 2.32 -10.54 18.56
CA LYS A 131 1.31 -9.47 18.56
C LYS A 131 0.03 -9.92 17.84
N SER A 132 -1.09 -9.22 18.08
CA SER A 132 -2.36 -9.46 17.39
C SER A 132 -3.21 -8.21 17.31
N LEU A 133 -3.72 -7.92 16.12
CA LEU A 133 -4.64 -6.83 15.84
C LEU A 133 -6.05 -7.10 16.33
N LEU A 134 -6.47 -8.37 16.38
CA LEU A 134 -7.83 -8.79 16.76
C LEU A 134 -8.30 -8.23 18.10
N ARG A 135 -7.36 -7.90 19.01
CA ARG A 135 -7.65 -7.46 20.36
C ARG A 135 -7.77 -5.95 20.50
N VAL A 136 -7.35 -5.18 19.49
CA VAL A 136 -7.15 -3.72 19.62
C VAL A 136 -7.87 -2.92 18.56
N LEU A 137 -8.21 -3.48 17.39
CA LEU A 137 -8.80 -2.71 16.29
C LEU A 137 -10.30 -2.50 16.43
N THR A 138 -10.70 -1.24 16.26
CA THR A 138 -12.10 -0.82 16.08
C THR A 138 -12.26 -0.30 14.65
N PRO A 139 -12.85 -1.09 13.73
CA PRO A 139 -12.99 -0.66 12.34
C PRO A 139 -14.12 0.34 12.13
N HIS A 140 -13.86 1.37 11.35
CA HIS A 140 -14.82 2.33 10.83
C HIS A 140 -14.85 2.19 9.30
N PHE A 141 -15.97 1.75 8.75
CA PHE A 141 -16.05 1.48 7.32
C PHE A 141 -16.38 2.73 6.52
N VAL A 142 -15.50 3.05 5.58
CA VAL A 142 -15.64 4.21 4.68
C VAL A 142 -16.39 3.84 3.40
N LYS A 143 -16.79 4.87 2.64
CA LYS A 143 -17.49 4.75 1.36
C LYS A 143 -16.76 5.52 0.27
N ASP A 144 -16.95 5.10 -0.98
CA ASP A 144 -16.46 5.86 -2.14
C ASP A 144 -17.06 7.28 -2.16
N GLY A 145 -16.21 8.28 -2.36
CA GLY A 145 -16.58 9.68 -2.31
C GLY A 145 -16.74 10.27 -0.90
N GLU A 146 -16.49 9.51 0.16
CA GLU A 146 -16.51 10.04 1.53
C GLU A 146 -15.41 11.08 1.73
N LEU A 147 -15.73 12.16 2.47
CA LEU A 147 -14.81 13.25 2.74
C LEU A 147 -14.37 13.27 4.21
N PHE A 148 -13.08 13.19 4.43
CA PHE A 148 -12.48 13.46 5.73
C PHE A 148 -12.18 14.95 5.86
N ASP A 149 -13.05 15.71 6.55
CA ASP A 149 -12.82 17.13 6.86
C ASP A 149 -11.75 17.27 7.94
N LEU A 150 -10.62 17.89 7.60
CA LEU A 150 -9.49 18.12 8.50
C LEU A 150 -9.48 19.54 9.09
N GLY A 151 -10.49 20.35 8.74
CA GLY A 151 -10.52 21.77 9.02
C GLY A 151 -9.64 22.55 8.02
N GLY A 152 -10.30 23.31 7.15
CA GLY A 152 -9.64 24.07 6.09
C GLY A 152 -9.27 23.26 4.84
N LYS A 153 -9.31 21.94 4.89
CA LYS A 153 -9.17 21.02 3.75
C LYS A 153 -9.83 19.68 4.02
N SER A 154 -10.04 18.89 2.98
CA SER A 154 -10.59 17.54 3.07
C SER A 154 -9.82 16.56 2.19
N LEU A 155 -9.83 15.30 2.59
CA LEU A 155 -9.37 14.18 1.77
C LEU A 155 -10.58 13.37 1.31
N GLU A 156 -10.66 13.07 0.01
CA GLU A 156 -11.72 12.27 -0.58
C GLU A 156 -11.29 10.83 -0.72
N VAL A 157 -12.13 9.90 -0.26
CA VAL A 157 -11.96 8.47 -0.44
C VAL A 157 -12.33 8.10 -1.88
N ILE A 158 -11.40 7.49 -2.60
CA ILE A 158 -11.64 6.94 -3.95
C ILE A 158 -11.52 5.42 -3.87
N PHE A 159 -12.63 4.70 -4.03
CA PHE A 159 -12.61 3.25 -4.07
C PHE A 159 -11.96 2.74 -5.36
N THR A 160 -10.89 1.96 -5.22
CA THR A 160 -10.02 1.50 -6.31
C THR A 160 -9.62 0.04 -6.13
N PRO A 161 -10.58 -0.91 -6.21
CA PRO A 161 -10.28 -2.33 -6.08
C PRO A 161 -9.32 -2.80 -7.18
N GLY A 162 -8.42 -3.71 -6.83
CA GLY A 162 -7.40 -4.24 -7.74
C GLY A 162 -6.36 -5.01 -6.96
N HIS A 163 -5.41 -4.33 -6.36
CA HIS A 163 -4.42 -4.95 -5.49
C HIS A 163 -5.09 -5.73 -4.33
N SER A 164 -6.10 -5.14 -3.71
CA SER A 164 -7.05 -5.83 -2.85
C SER A 164 -8.50 -5.52 -3.26
N TYR A 165 -9.47 -6.26 -2.70
CA TYR A 165 -10.90 -6.00 -2.95
C TYR A 165 -11.40 -4.70 -2.31
N GLY A 166 -10.80 -4.27 -1.20
CA GLY A 166 -11.19 -3.07 -0.47
C GLY A 166 -10.21 -1.91 -0.62
N HIS A 167 -9.29 -1.99 -1.58
CA HIS A 167 -8.31 -0.93 -1.80
C HIS A 167 -8.95 0.43 -2.05
N ILE A 168 -8.44 1.45 -1.38
CA ILE A 168 -8.83 2.84 -1.57
C ILE A 168 -7.61 3.72 -1.80
N MET A 169 -7.82 4.80 -2.51
CA MET A 169 -6.90 5.93 -2.59
C MET A 169 -7.51 7.13 -1.86
N LEU A 170 -6.67 8.08 -1.47
CA LEU A 170 -7.12 9.33 -0.88
C LEU A 170 -6.67 10.51 -1.76
N LEU A 171 -7.61 11.41 -2.08
CA LEU A 171 -7.38 12.56 -2.95
C LEU A 171 -7.51 13.87 -2.17
N ASP A 172 -6.42 14.63 -2.11
CA ASP A 172 -6.40 16.05 -1.71
C ASP A 172 -6.58 16.91 -2.97
N ARG A 173 -7.84 17.27 -3.27
CA ARG A 173 -8.14 18.09 -4.47
C ARG A 173 -7.54 19.50 -4.39
N ALA A 174 -7.42 20.06 -3.18
CA ALA A 174 -6.88 21.40 -2.98
C ALA A 174 -5.39 21.48 -3.32
N LYS A 175 -4.65 20.42 -3.06
CA LYS A 175 -3.23 20.29 -3.34
C LYS A 175 -2.93 19.44 -4.58
N LYS A 176 -3.97 18.87 -5.22
CA LYS A 176 -3.87 17.95 -6.37
C LYS A 176 -2.97 16.74 -6.10
N ARG A 177 -3.09 16.15 -4.92
CA ARG A 177 -2.30 15.02 -4.46
C ARG A 177 -3.15 13.78 -4.32
N LEU A 178 -2.73 12.70 -4.96
CA LEU A 178 -3.33 11.38 -4.81
C LEU A 178 -2.40 10.49 -4.00
N PHE A 179 -2.90 9.89 -2.93
CA PHE A 179 -2.21 8.86 -2.16
C PHE A 179 -2.71 7.51 -2.64
N SER A 180 -1.87 6.78 -3.37
CA SER A 180 -2.30 5.66 -4.23
C SER A 180 -2.19 4.29 -3.58
N GLY A 181 -1.63 4.18 -2.36
CA GLY A 181 -1.32 2.86 -1.81
C GLY A 181 -0.47 2.06 -2.79
N ASP A 182 -0.85 0.81 -3.02
CA ASP A 182 -0.14 -0.14 -3.88
C ASP A 182 -0.74 -0.29 -5.28
N MET A 183 -1.78 0.47 -5.61
CA MET A 183 -2.40 0.39 -6.94
C MET A 183 -1.63 1.11 -8.05
N ILE A 184 -0.80 2.10 -7.69
CA ILE A 184 0.04 2.85 -8.62
C ILE A 184 1.35 3.13 -7.88
N CYS A 185 2.46 2.50 -8.26
CA CYS A 185 3.74 2.69 -7.60
C CYS A 185 4.92 2.48 -8.56
N ASP A 186 6.07 3.04 -8.20
CA ASP A 186 7.38 2.80 -8.83
C ASP A 186 8.07 1.62 -8.14
N TYR A 187 7.35 0.51 -8.02
CA TYR A 187 7.82 -0.72 -7.41
C TYR A 187 7.07 -1.91 -8.00
N VAL A 188 7.41 -3.13 -7.56
CA VAL A 188 6.70 -4.33 -8.00
C VAL A 188 5.37 -4.48 -7.26
N ILE A 189 4.27 -4.59 -8.01
CA ILE A 189 2.95 -4.92 -7.47
C ILE A 189 2.69 -6.42 -7.57
N ILE A 190 2.24 -7.02 -6.47
CA ILE A 190 2.08 -8.47 -6.36
C ILE A 190 0.60 -8.85 -6.52
N TYR A 191 0.30 -9.74 -7.48
CA TYR A 191 -1.04 -10.26 -7.80
C TYR A 191 -1.12 -11.78 -7.84
N PHE A 192 -0.20 -12.50 -7.20
CA PHE A 192 -0.12 -13.94 -7.41
C PHE A 192 -0.47 -14.80 -6.21
N PHE A 193 -1.01 -14.23 -5.17
CA PHE A 193 -1.52 -15.05 -4.08
C PHE A 193 -2.61 -16.00 -4.59
N GLU A 194 -2.46 -17.29 -4.33
CA GLU A 194 -3.49 -18.29 -4.62
C GLU A 194 -4.77 -18.06 -3.79
N SER A 195 -4.63 -17.37 -2.65
CA SER A 195 -5.77 -16.86 -1.90
C SER A 195 -6.46 -15.75 -2.68
N ASP A 196 -7.78 -15.66 -2.59
CA ASP A 196 -8.62 -14.64 -3.26
C ASP A 196 -8.43 -13.21 -2.69
N LYS A 197 -7.20 -12.84 -2.35
CA LYS A 197 -6.86 -11.53 -1.77
C LYS A 197 -6.91 -10.41 -2.81
N ASN A 198 -6.31 -10.65 -3.98
CA ASN A 198 -6.32 -9.68 -5.06
C ASN A 198 -7.65 -9.69 -5.79
N ALA A 199 -8.17 -8.53 -6.12
CA ALA A 199 -9.31 -8.42 -7.01
C ALA A 199 -8.90 -8.80 -8.46
N PRO A 200 -9.85 -9.18 -9.32
CA PRO A 200 -9.57 -9.47 -10.73
C PRO A 200 -8.89 -8.30 -11.45
N PHE A 201 -8.01 -8.57 -12.40
CA PHE A 201 -7.33 -7.54 -13.21
C PHE A 201 -8.28 -6.59 -13.94
N SER A 202 -9.49 -7.04 -14.28
CA SER A 202 -10.52 -6.18 -14.85
C SER A 202 -10.93 -5.06 -13.90
N MET A 203 -11.03 -5.34 -12.59
CA MET A 203 -11.34 -4.33 -11.58
C MET A 203 -10.16 -3.35 -11.39
N ALA A 204 -8.92 -3.85 -11.43
CA ALA A 204 -7.73 -2.98 -11.41
C ALA A 204 -7.72 -2.02 -12.60
N LEU A 205 -7.98 -2.52 -13.81
CA LEU A 205 -8.06 -1.70 -15.02
C LEU A 205 -9.16 -0.63 -14.93
N ASP A 206 -10.33 -0.98 -14.40
CA ASP A 206 -11.42 -0.02 -14.21
C ASP A 206 -11.06 1.03 -13.15
N SER A 207 -10.32 0.65 -12.11
CA SER A 207 -9.80 1.57 -11.09
C SER A 207 -8.80 2.56 -11.68
N TRP A 208 -7.82 2.13 -12.47
CA TRP A 208 -6.91 3.05 -13.15
C TRP A 208 -7.64 3.98 -14.12
N ARG A 209 -8.62 3.48 -14.87
CA ARG A 209 -9.48 4.31 -15.73
C ARG A 209 -10.30 5.33 -14.93
N LYS A 210 -10.75 4.97 -13.72
CA LYS A 210 -11.41 5.89 -12.80
C LYS A 210 -10.46 7.01 -12.39
N ILE A 211 -9.22 6.70 -12.01
CA ILE A 211 -8.21 7.70 -11.68
C ILE A 211 -7.87 8.59 -12.87
N LYS A 212 -7.73 8.02 -14.08
CA LYS A 212 -7.49 8.80 -15.30
C LYS A 212 -8.57 9.86 -15.56
N ARG A 213 -9.83 9.57 -15.24
CA ARG A 213 -10.90 10.58 -15.36
C ARG A 213 -10.76 11.75 -14.38
N LEU A 214 -9.98 11.59 -13.32
CA LEU A 214 -9.67 12.62 -12.31
C LEU A 214 -8.35 13.36 -12.59
N GLU A 215 -7.69 13.13 -13.72
CA GLU A 215 -6.35 13.65 -14.02
C GLU A 215 -6.19 15.16 -13.83
N LYS A 216 -7.27 15.96 -14.05
CA LYS A 216 -7.25 17.41 -13.86
C LYS A 216 -7.11 17.85 -12.40
N ASP A 217 -7.49 16.95 -11.49
CA ASP A 217 -7.46 17.13 -10.04
C ASP A 217 -6.21 16.50 -9.40
N ILE A 218 -5.31 15.90 -10.21
CA ILE A 218 -4.12 15.19 -9.76
C ILE A 218 -2.89 15.73 -10.46
N GLU A 219 -1.90 16.17 -9.69
CA GLU A 219 -0.59 16.61 -10.18
C GLU A 219 0.50 15.67 -9.70
N ASP A 220 0.47 15.33 -8.40
CA ASP A 220 1.40 14.43 -7.75
C ASP A 220 0.68 13.16 -7.26
N ILE A 221 1.30 12.01 -7.48
CA ILE A 221 0.85 10.72 -6.94
C ILE A 221 1.89 10.24 -5.94
N PHE A 222 1.44 9.97 -4.71
CA PHE A 222 2.24 9.46 -3.61
C PHE A 222 1.89 7.99 -3.38
N SER A 223 2.81 7.11 -3.72
CA SER A 223 2.65 5.65 -3.59
C SER A 223 3.27 5.15 -2.29
N SER A 224 2.88 3.95 -1.85
CA SER A 224 3.46 3.38 -0.64
C SER A 224 4.83 2.74 -0.86
N HIS A 225 5.25 2.53 -2.10
CA HIS A 225 6.57 1.95 -2.42
C HIS A 225 7.26 2.70 -3.55
N GLY A 226 8.61 2.65 -3.54
CA GLY A 226 9.43 3.23 -4.59
C GLY A 226 9.61 4.73 -4.49
N GLN A 227 9.78 5.40 -5.62
CA GLN A 227 10.01 6.85 -5.65
C GLN A 227 8.71 7.64 -5.47
N ASN A 228 8.80 8.80 -4.85
CA ASN A 228 7.69 9.73 -4.63
C ASN A 228 8.11 11.19 -4.78
N PRO A 229 7.27 12.05 -5.36
CA PRO A 229 6.03 11.69 -6.07
C PRO A 229 6.31 11.07 -7.45
N ILE A 230 5.30 10.37 -7.98
CA ILE A 230 5.22 9.92 -9.37
C ILE A 230 4.10 10.65 -10.10
N THR A 231 4.02 10.50 -11.43
CA THR A 231 3.11 11.27 -12.28
C THR A 231 2.01 10.40 -12.91
N MET A 232 1.07 11.04 -13.59
CA MET A 232 -0.03 10.38 -14.29
C MET A 232 0.44 9.42 -15.40
N ASP A 233 1.68 9.54 -15.88
CA ASP A 233 2.27 8.62 -16.87
C ASP A 233 2.29 7.16 -16.38
N PHE A 234 2.38 6.95 -15.06
CA PHE A 234 2.25 5.62 -14.46
C PHE A 234 0.84 5.06 -14.67
N VAL A 235 -0.20 5.85 -14.45
CA VAL A 235 -1.59 5.46 -14.69
C VAL A 235 -1.81 5.13 -16.16
N ASP A 236 -1.28 5.94 -17.07
CA ASP A 236 -1.37 5.72 -18.51
C ASP A 236 -0.68 4.41 -18.91
N ALA A 237 0.49 4.13 -18.35
CA ALA A 237 1.22 2.89 -18.60
C ALA A 237 0.45 1.65 -18.11
N TYR A 238 -0.18 1.69 -16.92
CA TYR A 238 -1.03 0.60 -16.43
C TYR A 238 -2.24 0.38 -17.35
N ILE A 239 -2.94 1.45 -17.74
CA ILE A 239 -4.09 1.34 -18.63
C ILE A 239 -3.68 0.75 -20.00
N GLU A 240 -2.59 1.22 -20.58
CA GLU A 240 -2.08 0.73 -21.86
C GLU A 240 -1.67 -0.74 -21.76
N CYS A 241 -0.91 -1.10 -20.72
CA CYS A 241 -0.49 -2.47 -20.46
C CYS A 241 -1.70 -3.42 -20.40
N PHE A 242 -2.67 -3.13 -19.56
CA PHE A 242 -3.83 -4.01 -19.34
C PHE A 242 -4.93 -3.86 -20.39
N SER A 243 -4.83 -2.93 -21.34
CA SER A 243 -5.77 -2.81 -22.47
C SER A 243 -5.35 -3.59 -23.72
N GLY A 244 -4.19 -4.25 -23.72
CA GLY A 244 -3.78 -5.05 -24.88
C GLY A 244 -2.35 -5.57 -24.86
N GLU A 245 -1.40 -4.83 -24.30
CA GLU A 245 0.01 -5.22 -24.31
C GLU A 245 0.25 -6.51 -23.53
N PHE A 246 -0.25 -6.57 -22.31
CA PHE A 246 -0.10 -7.72 -21.43
C PHE A 246 -0.67 -9.00 -22.05
N GLN A 247 -1.86 -8.95 -22.65
CA GLN A 247 -2.51 -10.09 -23.31
C GLN A 247 -1.70 -10.64 -24.49
N GLN A 248 -0.88 -9.79 -25.13
CA GLN A 248 -0.09 -10.18 -26.30
C GLN A 248 1.32 -10.67 -25.93
N ASN A 249 1.87 -10.20 -24.84
CA ASN A 249 3.28 -10.38 -24.51
C ASN A 249 3.57 -11.23 -23.25
N TYR A 250 2.57 -11.62 -22.47
CA TYR A 250 2.74 -12.44 -21.26
C TYR A 250 3.54 -13.74 -21.48
N VAL A 251 3.54 -14.27 -22.71
CA VAL A 251 4.27 -15.50 -23.07
C VAL A 251 5.78 -15.37 -22.91
N LYS A 252 6.30 -14.14 -22.86
CA LYS A 252 7.73 -13.82 -22.71
C LYS A 252 8.11 -13.57 -21.24
N ASP A 253 7.16 -13.54 -20.34
CA ASP A 253 7.40 -13.21 -18.94
C ASP A 253 8.23 -14.28 -18.24
N LYS A 254 9.15 -13.84 -17.42
CA LYS A 254 10.03 -14.73 -16.67
C LYS A 254 9.31 -15.27 -15.45
N SER A 255 9.44 -16.57 -15.23
CA SER A 255 8.99 -17.20 -14.00
C SER A 255 9.87 -16.78 -12.83
N PHE A 256 9.28 -16.72 -11.65
CA PHE A 256 10.01 -16.54 -10.40
C PHE A 256 9.28 -17.25 -9.27
N SER A 257 9.99 -17.43 -8.15
CA SER A 257 9.43 -17.97 -6.92
C SER A 257 9.79 -17.04 -5.76
N ARG A 258 8.84 -16.77 -4.89
CA ARG A 258 9.01 -15.87 -3.75
C ARG A 258 8.62 -16.58 -2.45
N GLY A 259 9.45 -17.57 -2.07
CA GLY A 259 9.25 -18.33 -0.84
C GLY A 259 7.84 -18.91 -0.71
N HIS A 260 7.20 -18.67 0.43
CA HIS A 260 5.83 -19.14 0.71
C HIS A 260 4.73 -18.34 -0.02
N LEU A 261 5.06 -17.19 -0.62
CA LEU A 261 4.10 -16.43 -1.44
C LEU A 261 3.76 -17.13 -2.76
N GLY A 262 4.54 -18.15 -3.15
CA GLY A 262 4.23 -19.02 -4.27
C GLY A 262 5.06 -18.78 -5.51
N HIS A 263 4.57 -19.36 -6.62
CA HIS A 263 5.13 -19.26 -7.96
C HIS A 263 4.32 -18.31 -8.82
N GLY A 264 5.02 -17.54 -9.66
CA GLY A 264 4.37 -16.64 -10.59
C GLY A 264 5.28 -16.21 -11.74
N TYR A 265 4.86 -15.19 -12.41
CA TYR A 265 5.54 -14.57 -13.53
C TYR A 265 5.65 -13.07 -13.31
N GLN A 266 6.69 -12.46 -13.86
CA GLN A 266 6.91 -11.03 -13.77
C GLN A 266 6.73 -10.40 -15.16
N HIS A 267 5.79 -9.47 -15.26
CA HIS A 267 5.57 -8.65 -16.44
C HIS A 267 6.12 -7.25 -16.22
N ILE A 268 6.94 -6.78 -17.16
CA ILE A 268 7.52 -5.44 -17.13
C ILE A 268 7.16 -4.74 -18.44
N TYR A 269 6.49 -3.60 -18.30
CA TYR A 269 6.14 -2.73 -19.42
C TYR A 269 6.23 -1.27 -19.03
N LYS A 270 7.13 -0.49 -19.64
CA LYS A 270 7.39 0.90 -19.24
C LYS A 270 7.66 0.99 -17.72
N THR A 271 6.81 1.73 -17.01
CA THR A 271 6.84 1.85 -15.54
C THR A 271 6.08 0.72 -14.82
N VAL A 272 5.34 -0.11 -15.56
CA VAL A 272 4.57 -1.24 -14.98
C VAL A 272 5.52 -2.38 -14.63
N ASN A 273 5.45 -2.83 -13.39
CA ASN A 273 6.18 -3.99 -12.90
C ASN A 273 5.23 -4.81 -12.01
N ILE A 274 4.70 -5.91 -12.53
CA ILE A 274 3.76 -6.75 -11.80
C ILE A 274 4.27 -8.18 -11.68
N GLN A 275 3.96 -8.80 -10.56
CA GLN A 275 4.15 -10.22 -10.32
C GLN A 275 2.76 -10.87 -10.19
N TYR A 276 2.49 -11.92 -10.95
CA TYR A 276 1.16 -12.51 -11.07
C TYR A 276 1.20 -14.02 -11.27
N SER A 277 0.09 -14.71 -10.95
CA SER A 277 -0.08 -16.13 -11.22
C SER A 277 -0.80 -16.37 -12.56
N ASP A 278 -0.56 -17.54 -13.18
CA ASP A 278 -1.32 -17.95 -14.38
C ASP A 278 -2.82 -17.97 -14.11
N LYS A 279 -3.27 -18.34 -12.91
CA LYS A 279 -4.68 -18.29 -12.52
C LYS A 279 -5.27 -16.88 -12.73
N ARG A 280 -4.58 -15.84 -12.27
CA ARG A 280 -5.04 -14.45 -12.42
C ARG A 280 -5.07 -14.00 -13.88
N LEU A 281 -4.07 -14.42 -14.65
CA LEU A 281 -4.03 -14.12 -16.07
C LEU A 281 -5.14 -14.86 -16.83
N GLU A 282 -5.38 -16.14 -16.55
CA GLU A 282 -6.46 -16.94 -17.16
C GLU A 282 -7.84 -16.35 -16.88
N GLU A 283 -8.09 -15.90 -15.64
CA GLU A 283 -9.32 -15.18 -15.26
C GLU A 283 -9.51 -13.92 -16.13
N PHE A 284 -8.44 -13.18 -16.37
CA PHE A 284 -8.46 -11.94 -17.14
C PHE A 284 -8.65 -12.20 -18.64
N LEU A 285 -7.99 -13.22 -19.18
CA LEU A 285 -8.07 -13.58 -20.60
C LEU A 285 -9.35 -14.33 -20.97
N GLY A 286 -9.97 -15.00 -19.99
CA GLY A 286 -11.11 -15.89 -20.22
C GLY A 286 -10.76 -17.23 -20.88
N HIS A 287 -9.47 -17.59 -20.91
CA HIS A 287 -8.99 -18.87 -21.46
C HIS A 287 -7.69 -19.31 -20.80
N LYS A 288 -7.33 -20.58 -20.98
CA LYS A 288 -6.09 -21.15 -20.46
C LYS A 288 -4.85 -20.52 -21.07
N VAL A 289 -3.89 -20.20 -20.23
CA VAL A 289 -2.58 -19.69 -20.64
C VAL A 289 -1.75 -20.80 -21.27
N LYS A 290 -1.08 -20.49 -22.38
CA LYS A 290 -0.06 -21.34 -22.99
C LYS A 290 1.24 -20.55 -22.99
N ARG A 291 2.23 -21.07 -22.29
CA ARG A 291 3.59 -20.51 -22.31
C ARG A 291 4.46 -21.27 -23.29
N LEU A 292 5.41 -20.57 -23.86
CA LEU A 292 6.46 -21.20 -24.65
C LEU A 292 7.41 -21.86 -23.65
N ASP A 293 7.68 -23.14 -23.82
CA ASP A 293 8.78 -23.83 -23.13
C ASP A 293 10.08 -23.17 -23.59
N LEU A 294 10.59 -22.23 -22.80
CA LEU A 294 11.85 -21.52 -23.05
C LEU A 294 12.99 -22.14 -22.28
#